data_a3ab63878f032fad78d8c1da5bc10f15
#
_entry.id   a3ab63878f032fad78d8c1da5bc10f15
#
_cell.length_a   1.000
_cell.length_b   1.000
_cell.length_c   1.000
_cell.angle_alpha   90.00
_cell.angle_beta   90.00
_cell.angle_gamma   90.00
#
_symmetry.space_group_name_H-M   'P 1'
#
loop_
_entity.id
_entity.type
_entity.pdbx_description
1 polymer ?
#
loop_
_entity_poly.entity_id
_entity_poly.type
_entity_poly.pdbx_seq_one_letter_code
_entity_poly.pdbx_strand_id
1 'polypeptide(L)'
;LRIFNNDALDDVGGDVIGRIYEYFLNKFAKNVAQDDGVFFTPKSLVKMIVNVLEPAHGVLLDPACGSGGMFVQTGDFVNHTGMIANNTMTFYGQEKVEYNAKLCLMNMAVHGLTGVIKSGDEANTFYHDAHNLNGCCDYVMANPPFNVDKVKSESAQSAGRLPFGLPGVNKAKEVGNANYLWVSYFYSYLNEHGRAGFVMASSATDSQGKDKDIREKLIQTGHVDVMMSVGNNFFYTKSLPC
;
A
#
# COMPACT_ATOMS: atom_id res chain seq x y z
N LEU A 1 -28.88 -16.34 2.51
CA LEU A 1 -27.83 -17.27 2.96
C LEU A 1 -27.97 -18.64 2.27
N ARG A 2 -29.15 -19.27 2.18
CA ARG A 2 -29.32 -20.57 1.49
C ARG A 2 -28.92 -20.57 0.01
N ILE A 3 -29.01 -19.45 -0.69
CA ILE A 3 -28.61 -19.34 -2.11
C ILE A 3 -27.07 -19.37 -2.28
N PHE A 4 -26.33 -18.94 -1.25
CA PHE A 4 -24.87 -18.93 -1.25
C PHE A 4 -24.25 -20.16 -0.58
N ASN A 5 -25.04 -20.98 0.10
CA ASN A 5 -24.62 -22.24 0.69
C ASN A 5 -25.10 -23.38 -0.21
N ASN A 6 -24.41 -23.59 -1.31
CA ASN A 6 -24.69 -24.67 -2.25
C ASN A 6 -23.62 -25.74 -2.07
N ASP A 7 -24.02 -26.99 -1.94
CA ASP A 7 -23.14 -28.15 -1.78
C ASP A 7 -22.06 -28.21 -2.90
N ALA A 8 -22.31 -27.60 -4.06
CA ALA A 8 -21.34 -27.43 -5.12
C ALA A 8 -20.15 -26.51 -4.76
N LEU A 9 -20.22 -25.75 -3.65
CA LEU A 9 -19.12 -24.92 -3.14
C LEU A 9 -18.23 -25.65 -2.15
N ASP A 10 -18.68 -26.78 -1.61
CA ASP A 10 -17.91 -27.54 -0.63
C ASP A 10 -16.66 -28.20 -1.25
N ASP A 11 -16.72 -28.50 -2.56
CA ASP A 11 -15.61 -29.05 -3.35
C ASP A 11 -14.74 -27.97 -4.03
N VAL A 12 -15.04 -26.69 -3.80
CA VAL A 12 -14.36 -25.58 -4.45
C VAL A 12 -13.19 -25.11 -3.57
N GLY A 13 -11.98 -25.32 -4.03
CA GLY A 13 -10.77 -24.89 -3.32
C GLY A 13 -10.75 -23.38 -3.01
N GLY A 14 -10.02 -23.00 -1.97
CA GLY A 14 -9.98 -21.63 -1.42
C GLY A 14 -9.72 -20.51 -2.46
N ASP A 15 -9.02 -20.81 -3.56
CA ASP A 15 -8.78 -19.87 -4.65
C ASP A 15 -10.09 -19.37 -5.35
N VAL A 16 -11.12 -20.21 -5.44
CA VAL A 16 -12.39 -19.82 -6.10
C VAL A 16 -13.20 -18.86 -5.22
N ILE A 17 -13.24 -19.09 -3.91
CA ILE A 17 -13.92 -18.19 -2.97
C ILE A 17 -13.23 -16.82 -2.98
N GLY A 18 -11.90 -16.79 -2.97
CA GLY A 18 -11.10 -15.58 -3.12
C GLY A 18 -11.42 -14.82 -4.41
N ARG A 19 -11.52 -15.50 -5.56
CA ARG A 19 -11.88 -14.88 -6.85
C ARG A 19 -13.30 -14.33 -6.85
N ILE A 20 -14.26 -15.03 -6.25
CA ILE A 20 -15.64 -14.55 -6.10
C ILE A 20 -15.64 -13.28 -5.24
N TYR A 21 -14.91 -13.27 -4.14
CA TYR A 21 -14.78 -12.10 -3.28
C TYR A 21 -14.14 -10.92 -4.03
N GLU A 22 -13.03 -11.12 -4.72
CA GLU A 22 -12.37 -10.10 -5.55
C GLU A 22 -13.33 -9.55 -6.63
N TYR A 23 -14.13 -10.40 -7.26
CA TYR A 23 -15.13 -9.96 -8.24
C TYR A 23 -16.16 -9.01 -7.62
N PHE A 24 -16.68 -9.35 -6.44
CA PHE A 24 -17.61 -8.47 -5.74
C PHE A 24 -16.94 -7.18 -5.26
N LEU A 25 -15.74 -7.25 -4.70
CA LEU A 25 -14.96 -6.07 -4.33
C LEU A 25 -14.81 -5.12 -5.52
N ASN A 26 -14.42 -5.64 -6.70
CA ASN A 26 -14.28 -4.85 -7.92
C ASN A 26 -15.60 -4.23 -8.39
N LYS A 27 -16.70 -4.93 -8.22
CA LYS A 27 -18.05 -4.42 -8.54
C LYS A 27 -18.47 -3.33 -7.56
N PHE A 28 -18.25 -3.53 -6.27
CA PHE A 28 -18.52 -2.51 -5.25
C PHE A 28 -17.64 -1.28 -5.44
N ALA A 29 -16.36 -1.46 -5.71
CA ALA A 29 -15.44 -0.36 -5.97
C ALA A 29 -15.91 0.55 -7.11
N LYS A 30 -16.43 -0.01 -8.20
CA LYS A 30 -16.97 0.77 -9.33
C LYS A 30 -18.20 1.58 -8.95
N ASN A 31 -18.99 1.11 -7.98
CA ASN A 31 -20.25 1.76 -7.59
C ASN A 31 -20.05 2.74 -6.42
N VAL A 32 -19.10 2.47 -5.50
CA VAL A 32 -18.88 3.23 -4.26
C VAL A 32 -17.72 4.23 -4.40
N ALA A 33 -16.81 4.01 -5.35
CA ALA A 33 -15.64 4.86 -5.56
C ALA A 33 -15.98 6.32 -5.99
N GLN A 34 -17.23 6.62 -6.25
CA GLN A 34 -17.67 8.00 -6.52
C GLN A 34 -17.84 8.83 -5.24
N ASP A 35 -18.11 8.21 -4.08
CA ASP A 35 -18.47 8.94 -2.86
C ASP A 35 -17.47 8.82 -1.68
N ASP A 36 -16.71 7.71 -1.50
CA ASP A 36 -16.03 7.46 -0.22
C ASP A 36 -14.51 7.13 -0.31
N GLY A 37 -13.85 7.40 -1.41
CA GLY A 37 -12.37 7.26 -1.47
C GLY A 37 -11.84 5.82 -1.37
N VAL A 38 -12.65 4.81 -1.65
CA VAL A 38 -12.20 3.41 -1.74
C VAL A 38 -11.47 3.22 -3.05
N PHE A 39 -10.14 3.17 -3.00
CA PHE A 39 -9.31 2.95 -4.18
C PHE A 39 -8.86 1.50 -4.25
N PHE A 40 -9.19 0.84 -5.35
CA PHE A 40 -8.68 -0.50 -5.65
C PHE A 40 -7.49 -0.40 -6.59
N THR A 41 -6.38 -0.95 -6.17
CA THR A 41 -5.22 -1.09 -7.03
C THR A 41 -5.48 -2.22 -8.03
N PRO A 42 -5.33 -1.99 -9.34
CA PRO A 42 -5.49 -3.04 -10.33
C PRO A 42 -4.57 -4.23 -10.05
N LYS A 43 -5.13 -5.44 -10.08
CA LYS A 43 -4.40 -6.68 -9.78
C LYS A 43 -3.11 -6.84 -10.60
N SER A 44 -3.14 -6.43 -11.86
CA SER A 44 -1.97 -6.48 -12.75
C SER A 44 -0.83 -5.59 -12.28
N LEU A 45 -1.14 -4.41 -11.73
CA LEU A 45 -0.15 -3.49 -11.18
C LEU A 45 0.47 -4.06 -9.90
N VAL A 46 -0.35 -4.60 -9.02
CA VAL A 46 0.15 -5.26 -7.80
C VAL A 46 1.04 -6.46 -8.15
N LYS A 47 0.61 -7.30 -9.09
CA LYS A 47 1.44 -8.42 -9.58
C LYS A 47 2.77 -7.97 -10.16
N MET A 48 2.80 -6.86 -10.87
CA MET A 48 4.03 -6.30 -11.39
C MET A 48 5.00 -5.92 -10.24
N ILE A 49 4.50 -5.22 -9.22
CA ILE A 49 5.29 -4.86 -8.05
C ILE A 49 5.82 -6.11 -7.35
N VAL A 50 4.95 -7.08 -7.08
CA VAL A 50 5.32 -8.34 -6.41
C VAL A 50 6.37 -9.11 -7.20
N ASN A 51 6.23 -9.20 -8.54
CA ASN A 51 7.22 -9.89 -9.38
C ASN A 51 8.57 -9.17 -9.46
N VAL A 52 8.62 -7.85 -9.27
CA VAL A 52 9.88 -7.09 -9.19
C VAL A 52 10.54 -7.27 -7.82
N LEU A 53 9.76 -7.29 -6.75
CA LEU A 53 10.27 -7.41 -5.40
C LEU A 53 10.61 -8.85 -5.00
N GLU A 54 9.93 -9.83 -5.58
CA GLU A 54 10.11 -11.27 -5.33
C GLU A 54 10.12 -11.61 -3.83
N PRO A 55 9.05 -11.27 -3.08
CA PRO A 55 9.02 -11.53 -1.65
C PRO A 55 9.04 -13.04 -1.37
N ALA A 56 9.90 -13.46 -0.42
CA ALA A 56 10.05 -14.86 -0.05
C ALA A 56 9.77 -15.09 1.44
N HIS A 57 10.28 -14.22 2.30
CA HIS A 57 10.15 -14.33 3.76
C HIS A 57 10.33 -12.96 4.42
N GLY A 58 9.88 -12.82 5.66
CA GLY A 58 10.10 -11.63 6.47
C GLY A 58 8.86 -10.77 6.68
N VAL A 59 9.08 -9.53 7.05
CA VAL A 59 8.05 -8.55 7.41
C VAL A 59 7.67 -7.71 6.20
N LEU A 60 6.39 -7.74 5.83
CA LEU A 60 5.81 -6.87 4.82
C LEU A 60 4.85 -5.88 5.47
N LEU A 61 5.07 -4.59 5.23
CA LEU A 61 4.20 -3.50 5.64
C LEU A 61 3.54 -2.85 4.42
N ASP A 62 2.22 -2.68 4.49
CA ASP A 62 1.48 -1.71 3.66
C ASP A 62 0.91 -0.62 4.57
N PRO A 63 1.50 0.59 4.59
CA PRO A 63 1.08 1.67 5.47
C PRO A 63 -0.15 2.46 4.97
N ALA A 64 -0.77 2.02 3.88
CA ALA A 64 -2.03 2.54 3.32
C ALA A 64 -2.80 1.39 2.66
N CYS A 65 -3.06 0.31 3.44
CA CYS A 65 -3.36 -1.01 2.90
C CYS A 65 -4.73 -1.13 2.19
N GLY A 66 -5.63 -0.17 2.38
CA GLY A 66 -6.94 -0.19 1.73
C GLY A 66 -7.66 -1.53 1.96
N SER A 67 -8.00 -2.22 0.89
CA SER A 67 -8.64 -3.56 0.93
C SER A 67 -7.65 -4.74 0.97
N GLY A 68 -6.36 -4.50 1.13
CA GLY A 68 -5.35 -5.56 1.30
C GLY A 68 -4.88 -6.24 0.01
N GLY A 69 -5.04 -5.58 -1.14
CA GLY A 69 -4.63 -6.16 -2.43
C GLY A 69 -3.14 -6.51 -2.50
N MET A 70 -2.26 -5.74 -1.85
CA MET A 70 -0.81 -6.02 -1.78
C MET A 70 -0.55 -7.33 -1.03
N PHE A 71 -1.23 -7.57 0.10
CA PHE A 71 -1.07 -8.79 0.90
C PHE A 71 -1.51 -10.04 0.14
N VAL A 72 -2.69 -9.97 -0.48
CA VAL A 72 -3.25 -11.12 -1.24
C VAL A 72 -2.34 -11.51 -2.39
N GLN A 73 -1.88 -10.56 -3.21
CA GLN A 73 -1.02 -10.88 -4.33
C GLN A 73 0.37 -11.36 -3.88
N THR A 74 0.88 -10.85 -2.75
CA THR A 74 2.13 -11.36 -2.14
C THR A 74 1.95 -12.78 -1.64
N GLY A 75 0.86 -13.06 -0.92
CA GLY A 75 0.54 -14.41 -0.45
C GLY A 75 0.41 -15.41 -1.59
N ASP A 76 -0.31 -15.04 -2.66
CA ASP A 76 -0.43 -15.84 -3.87
C ASP A 76 0.94 -16.11 -4.49
N PHE A 77 1.79 -15.10 -4.61
CA PHE A 77 3.13 -15.24 -5.18
C PHE A 77 3.98 -16.23 -4.37
N VAL A 78 4.07 -16.03 -3.05
CA VAL A 78 4.85 -16.89 -2.15
C VAL A 78 4.34 -18.33 -2.19
N ASN A 79 3.03 -18.54 -2.16
CA ASN A 79 2.44 -19.87 -2.25
C ASN A 79 2.75 -20.57 -3.59
N HIS A 80 2.79 -19.82 -4.70
CA HIS A 80 3.14 -20.37 -6.03
C HIS A 80 4.62 -20.78 -6.13
N THR A 81 5.51 -20.26 -5.29
CA THR A 81 6.90 -20.72 -5.22
C THR A 81 7.08 -22.02 -4.42
N GLY A 82 5.99 -22.60 -3.91
CA GLY A 82 6.00 -23.83 -3.10
C GLY A 82 6.19 -23.58 -1.60
N MET A 83 6.25 -22.33 -1.16
CA MET A 83 6.25 -21.95 0.25
C MET A 83 4.83 -21.76 0.78
N ILE A 84 4.69 -21.63 2.09
CA ILE A 84 3.41 -21.28 2.74
C ILE A 84 3.55 -19.86 3.28
N ALA A 85 2.82 -18.92 2.69
CA ALA A 85 2.95 -17.50 3.00
C ALA A 85 2.81 -17.20 4.51
N ASN A 86 1.84 -17.81 5.20
CA ASN A 86 1.67 -17.60 6.65
C ASN A 86 2.83 -18.13 7.52
N ASN A 87 3.69 -18.98 6.98
CA ASN A 87 4.84 -19.51 7.70
C ASN A 87 6.11 -18.68 7.46
N THR A 88 6.18 -17.99 6.33
CA THR A 88 7.38 -17.26 5.89
C THR A 88 7.24 -15.76 5.95
N MET A 89 6.02 -15.24 5.82
CA MET A 89 5.72 -13.81 5.80
C MET A 89 4.93 -13.39 7.03
N THR A 90 5.21 -12.18 7.51
CA THR A 90 4.38 -11.49 8.50
C THR A 90 3.83 -10.22 7.87
N PHE A 91 2.50 -10.10 7.82
CA PHE A 91 1.81 -8.99 7.17
C PHE A 91 1.34 -7.96 8.21
N TYR A 92 1.73 -6.71 8.01
CA TYR A 92 1.27 -5.57 8.79
C TYR A 92 0.63 -4.53 7.89
N GLY A 93 -0.53 -3.99 8.31
CA GLY A 93 -1.23 -2.94 7.58
C GLY A 93 -1.65 -1.78 8.46
N GLN A 94 -1.58 -0.57 7.91
CA GLN A 94 -2.21 0.62 8.48
C GLN A 94 -3.25 1.16 7.50
N GLU A 95 -4.44 1.47 8.01
CA GLU A 95 -5.52 2.05 7.23
C GLU A 95 -6.33 3.05 8.08
N LYS A 96 -6.40 4.30 7.63
CA LYS A 96 -7.12 5.33 8.36
C LYS A 96 -8.62 5.07 8.42
N VAL A 97 -9.19 4.51 7.35
CA VAL A 97 -10.63 4.25 7.24
C VAL A 97 -10.95 2.86 7.76
N GLU A 98 -11.65 2.78 8.89
CA GLU A 98 -11.98 1.49 9.55
C GLU A 98 -12.74 0.52 8.63
N TYR A 99 -13.62 1.04 7.77
CA TYR A 99 -14.34 0.21 6.82
C TYR A 99 -13.40 -0.52 5.85
N ASN A 100 -12.39 0.18 5.32
CA ASN A 100 -11.39 -0.40 4.44
C ASN A 100 -10.55 -1.46 5.17
N ALA A 101 -10.18 -1.20 6.42
CA ALA A 101 -9.45 -2.18 7.23
C ALA A 101 -10.25 -3.47 7.47
N LYS A 102 -11.57 -3.37 7.66
CA LYS A 102 -12.45 -4.55 7.72
C LYS A 102 -12.49 -5.30 6.40
N LEU A 103 -12.56 -4.60 5.26
CA LEU A 103 -12.44 -5.21 3.94
C LEU A 103 -11.09 -5.91 3.74
N CYS A 104 -10.01 -5.29 4.21
CA CYS A 104 -8.67 -5.89 4.19
C CYS A 104 -8.63 -7.21 4.94
N LEU A 105 -9.10 -7.23 6.20
CA LEU A 105 -9.15 -8.44 7.01
C LEU A 105 -10.02 -9.54 6.38
N MET A 106 -11.17 -9.18 5.81
CA MET A 106 -12.01 -10.13 5.10
C MET A 106 -11.31 -10.68 3.86
N ASN A 107 -10.66 -9.82 3.08
CA ASN A 107 -9.92 -10.20 1.88
C ASN A 107 -8.78 -11.19 2.22
N MET A 108 -8.00 -10.87 3.24
CA MET A 108 -6.94 -11.76 3.73
C MET A 108 -7.51 -13.11 4.17
N ALA A 109 -8.59 -13.09 4.97
CA ALA A 109 -9.22 -14.32 5.49
C ALA A 109 -9.72 -15.26 4.38
N VAL A 110 -10.39 -14.72 3.35
CA VAL A 110 -10.89 -15.56 2.23
C VAL A 110 -9.77 -16.13 1.35
N HIS A 111 -8.57 -15.54 1.39
CA HIS A 111 -7.37 -16.06 0.74
C HIS A 111 -6.48 -16.88 1.70
N GLY A 112 -6.98 -17.18 2.89
CA GLY A 112 -6.26 -17.97 3.89
C GLY A 112 -5.03 -17.29 4.48
N LEU A 113 -4.95 -15.96 4.41
CA LEU A 113 -3.85 -15.16 4.96
C LEU A 113 -4.18 -14.61 6.34
N THR A 114 -3.15 -14.49 7.16
CA THR A 114 -3.23 -13.82 8.47
C THR A 114 -2.33 -12.59 8.49
N GLY A 115 -2.73 -11.56 9.22
CA GLY A 115 -1.94 -10.33 9.36
C GLY A 115 -2.51 -9.43 10.44
N VAL A 116 -1.76 -8.41 10.82
CA VAL A 116 -2.15 -7.44 11.83
C VAL A 116 -2.48 -6.11 11.15
N ILE A 117 -3.77 -5.76 11.15
CA ILE A 117 -4.25 -4.51 10.53
C ILE A 117 -4.72 -3.57 11.62
N LYS A 118 -4.12 -2.38 11.67
CA LYS A 118 -4.57 -1.28 12.54
C LYS A 118 -5.33 -0.25 11.72
N SER A 119 -6.35 0.36 12.35
CA SER A 119 -7.25 1.30 11.68
C SER A 119 -7.58 2.52 12.54
N GLY A 120 -8.19 3.52 11.91
CA GLY A 120 -8.60 4.76 12.56
C GLY A 120 -7.47 5.81 12.64
N ASP A 121 -7.67 6.82 13.47
CA ASP A 121 -6.73 7.94 13.57
C ASP A 121 -5.34 7.50 14.07
N GLU A 122 -5.27 6.53 14.96
CA GLU A 122 -4.03 5.92 15.46
C GLU A 122 -3.24 5.17 14.37
N ALA A 123 -3.90 4.82 13.27
CA ALA A 123 -3.29 4.21 12.10
C ALA A 123 -3.07 5.19 10.94
N ASN A 124 -3.25 6.49 11.19
CA ASN A 124 -2.89 7.50 10.20
C ASN A 124 -1.38 7.58 10.04
N THR A 125 -0.87 7.00 8.98
CA THR A 125 0.57 6.87 8.71
C THR A 125 1.31 8.20 8.63
N PHE A 126 0.63 9.30 8.29
CA PHE A 126 1.28 10.61 8.32
C PHE A 126 1.79 11.00 9.71
N TYR A 127 1.17 10.50 10.76
CA TYR A 127 1.46 10.89 12.15
C TYR A 127 1.91 9.72 13.03
N HIS A 128 1.60 8.47 12.65
CA HIS A 128 1.82 7.31 13.51
C HIS A 128 2.51 6.17 12.77
N ASP A 129 3.50 5.58 13.43
CA ASP A 129 3.99 4.23 13.15
C ASP A 129 3.27 3.28 14.10
N ALA A 130 2.06 2.86 13.71
CA ALA A 130 1.16 2.14 14.59
C ALA A 130 1.69 0.76 15.01
N HIS A 131 2.65 0.21 14.27
CA HIS A 131 3.25 -1.10 14.55
C HIS A 131 4.68 -1.02 15.10
N ASN A 132 5.27 0.17 15.22
CA ASN A 132 6.66 0.39 15.60
C ASN A 132 7.65 -0.36 14.69
N LEU A 133 7.47 -0.22 13.38
CA LEU A 133 8.23 -0.95 12.36
C LEU A 133 9.28 -0.09 11.65
N ASN A 134 9.57 1.10 12.11
CA ASN A 134 10.61 1.94 11.52
C ASN A 134 11.96 1.20 11.51
N GLY A 135 12.56 1.03 10.32
CA GLY A 135 13.80 0.28 10.13
C GLY A 135 13.70 -1.24 10.25
N CYS A 136 12.49 -1.83 10.26
CA CYS A 136 12.29 -3.25 10.55
C CYS A 136 11.70 -4.07 9.39
N CYS A 137 11.26 -3.43 8.31
CA CYS A 137 10.56 -4.13 7.23
C CYS A 137 11.51 -4.68 6.19
N ASP A 138 11.31 -5.93 5.81
CA ASP A 138 11.95 -6.55 4.64
C ASP A 138 11.29 -6.05 3.34
N TYR A 139 9.98 -5.80 3.39
CA TYR A 139 9.22 -5.27 2.26
C TYR A 139 8.27 -4.17 2.71
N VAL A 140 8.20 -3.11 1.91
CA VAL A 140 7.14 -2.11 1.96
C VAL A 140 6.45 -2.08 0.61
N MET A 141 5.16 -2.34 0.57
CA MET A 141 4.37 -2.30 -0.65
C MET A 141 3.15 -1.42 -0.45
N ALA A 142 2.93 -0.45 -1.33
CA ALA A 142 1.81 0.46 -1.16
C ALA A 142 1.28 1.05 -2.47
N ASN A 143 0.00 1.36 -2.46
CA ASN A 143 -0.62 2.32 -3.37
C ASN A 143 -1.27 3.43 -2.52
N PRO A 144 -0.49 4.41 -2.04
CA PRO A 144 -0.99 5.43 -1.13
C PRO A 144 -1.91 6.42 -1.86
N PRO A 145 -2.74 7.19 -1.13
CA PRO A 145 -3.48 8.28 -1.73
C PRO A 145 -2.51 9.35 -2.27
N PHE A 146 -2.68 9.71 -3.57
CA PHE A 146 -1.83 10.69 -4.25
C PHE A 146 -2.25 12.12 -3.96
N ASN A 147 -1.28 13.02 -3.96
CA ASN A 147 -1.47 14.47 -3.89
C ASN A 147 -2.31 14.92 -2.67
N VAL A 148 -2.19 14.23 -1.54
CA VAL A 148 -2.83 14.65 -0.30
C VAL A 148 -2.23 15.97 0.15
N ASP A 149 -3.07 16.92 0.47
CA ASP A 149 -2.70 18.24 1.01
C ASP A 149 -3.02 18.36 2.51
N LYS A 150 -2.64 19.49 3.10
CA LYS A 150 -2.98 19.87 4.48
C LYS A 150 -2.50 18.90 5.57
N VAL A 151 -1.43 18.17 5.30
CA VAL A 151 -0.78 17.36 6.35
C VAL A 151 -0.02 18.31 7.28
N LYS A 152 -0.30 18.24 8.59
CA LYS A 152 0.34 19.09 9.61
C LYS A 152 1.84 18.81 9.65
N SER A 153 2.66 19.81 9.28
CA SER A 153 4.11 19.66 9.15
C SER A 153 4.78 19.35 10.48
N GLU A 154 4.34 19.96 11.57
CA GLU A 154 4.87 19.75 12.92
C GLU A 154 4.66 18.30 13.38
N SER A 155 3.45 17.77 13.17
CA SER A 155 3.13 16.37 13.51
C SER A 155 3.90 15.38 12.64
N ALA A 156 4.07 15.66 11.34
CA ALA A 156 4.87 14.83 10.44
C ALA A 156 6.36 14.83 10.83
N GLN A 157 6.90 15.98 11.26
CA GLN A 157 8.28 16.06 11.79
C GLN A 157 8.43 15.28 13.10
N SER A 158 7.49 15.42 14.02
CA SER A 158 7.51 14.71 15.31
C SER A 158 7.43 13.19 15.14
N ALA A 159 6.79 12.71 14.07
CA ALA A 159 6.76 11.30 13.70
C ALA A 159 8.13 10.71 13.30
N GLY A 160 9.13 11.56 13.01
CA GLY A 160 10.56 11.19 12.93
C GLY A 160 11.00 10.39 11.70
N ARG A 161 10.13 10.16 10.71
CA ARG A 161 10.38 9.28 9.54
C ARG A 161 10.71 10.05 8.27
N LEU A 162 11.58 11.06 8.35
CA LEU A 162 11.91 11.99 7.26
C LEU A 162 13.41 12.00 6.96
N PRO A 163 14.00 10.88 6.48
CA PRO A 163 15.44 10.78 6.25
C PRO A 163 15.98 11.80 5.24
N PHE A 164 15.13 12.27 4.31
CA PHE A 164 15.52 13.22 3.27
C PHE A 164 15.08 14.67 3.57
N GLY A 165 14.35 14.87 4.67
CA GLY A 165 13.81 16.16 5.09
C GLY A 165 12.31 16.32 4.81
N LEU A 166 11.78 17.47 5.20
CA LEU A 166 10.36 17.80 5.08
C LEU A 166 10.07 18.36 3.68
N PRO A 167 8.98 17.91 3.01
CA PRO A 167 8.47 18.53 1.79
C PRO A 167 8.07 19.99 1.95
N GLY A 168 7.69 20.63 0.84
CA GLY A 168 7.28 22.02 0.84
C GLY A 168 6.10 22.30 1.77
N VAL A 169 6.24 23.33 2.61
CA VAL A 169 5.25 23.73 3.63
C VAL A 169 4.67 25.08 3.26
N ASN A 170 3.34 25.21 3.36
CA ASN A 170 2.61 26.45 3.14
C ASN A 170 2.66 27.40 4.36
N LYS A 171 2.07 28.60 4.24
CA LYS A 171 2.00 29.59 5.33
C LYS A 171 1.22 29.10 6.55
N ALA A 172 0.31 28.14 6.37
CA ALA A 172 -0.47 27.52 7.46
C ALA A 172 0.28 26.40 8.18
N LYS A 173 1.60 26.21 7.90
CA LYS A 173 2.42 25.12 8.41
C LYS A 173 1.92 23.72 8.02
N GLU A 174 1.37 23.60 6.82
CA GLU A 174 0.90 22.35 6.28
C GLU A 174 1.72 21.95 5.05
N VAL A 175 1.96 20.66 4.89
CA VAL A 175 2.57 20.10 3.67
C VAL A 175 1.56 20.22 2.53
N GLY A 176 1.95 20.91 1.47
CA GLY A 176 1.07 21.19 0.33
C GLY A 176 0.83 19.99 -0.59
N ASN A 177 1.77 19.03 -0.60
CA ASN A 177 1.65 17.75 -1.30
C ASN A 177 2.45 16.68 -0.56
N ALA A 178 1.77 15.61 -0.15
CA ALA A 178 2.34 14.56 0.69
C ALA A 178 3.02 13.42 -0.08
N ASN A 179 3.17 13.49 -1.40
CA ASN A 179 3.80 12.42 -2.18
C ASN A 179 5.20 12.06 -1.65
N TYR A 180 6.00 13.06 -1.31
CA TYR A 180 7.34 12.84 -0.77
C TYR A 180 7.39 12.56 0.74
N LEU A 181 6.30 12.75 1.47
CA LEU A 181 6.14 12.14 2.80
C LEU A 181 6.04 10.61 2.66
N TRP A 182 5.19 10.13 1.75
CA TRP A 182 5.06 8.69 1.48
C TRP A 182 6.40 8.07 1.10
N VAL A 183 7.10 8.65 0.14
CA VAL A 183 8.42 8.15 -0.31
C VAL A 183 9.41 8.08 0.87
N SER A 184 9.47 9.13 1.70
CA SER A 184 10.34 9.16 2.89
C SER A 184 9.95 8.10 3.92
N TYR A 185 8.66 7.89 4.15
CA TYR A 185 8.16 6.88 5.09
C TYR A 185 8.45 5.47 4.60
N PHE A 186 8.21 5.17 3.31
CA PHE A 186 8.55 3.86 2.75
C PHE A 186 10.03 3.54 2.94
N TYR A 187 10.90 4.50 2.65
CA TYR A 187 12.34 4.34 2.86
C TYR A 187 12.68 4.12 4.34
N SER A 188 12.07 4.88 5.25
CA SER A 188 12.39 4.80 6.68
C SER A 188 11.92 3.49 7.35
N TYR A 189 10.91 2.83 6.81
CA TYR A 189 10.44 1.54 7.31
C TYR A 189 11.38 0.38 6.97
N LEU A 190 12.17 0.50 5.90
CA LEU A 190 13.03 -0.58 5.43
C LEU A 190 14.16 -0.87 6.41
N ASN A 191 14.47 -2.14 6.61
CA ASN A 191 15.72 -2.57 7.21
C ASN A 191 16.86 -2.46 6.19
N GLU A 192 18.09 -2.82 6.58
CA GLU A 192 19.30 -2.68 5.74
C GLU A 192 19.24 -3.43 4.40
N HIS A 193 18.41 -4.47 4.30
CA HIS A 193 18.23 -5.29 3.10
C HIS A 193 16.83 -5.15 2.50
N GLY A 194 16.01 -4.31 3.10
CA GLY A 194 14.60 -4.17 2.74
C GLY A 194 14.39 -3.54 1.36
N ARG A 195 13.29 -3.88 0.72
CA ARG A 195 12.89 -3.37 -0.59
C ARG A 195 11.49 -2.75 -0.55
N ALA A 196 11.33 -1.60 -1.20
CA ALA A 196 10.02 -0.96 -1.34
C ALA A 196 9.54 -0.97 -2.79
N GLY A 197 8.28 -1.34 -3.00
CA GLY A 197 7.61 -1.22 -4.29
C GLY A 197 6.27 -0.49 -4.11
N PHE A 198 6.10 0.64 -4.76
CA PHE A 198 4.91 1.46 -4.56
C PHE A 198 4.49 2.19 -5.83
N VAL A 199 3.24 2.60 -5.85
CA VAL A 199 2.69 3.44 -6.90
C VAL A 199 2.74 4.90 -6.45
N MET A 200 3.06 5.79 -7.40
CA MET A 200 3.04 7.24 -7.16
C MET A 200 2.52 7.97 -8.39
N ALA A 201 1.85 9.10 -8.20
CA ALA A 201 1.44 9.95 -9.29
C ALA A 201 2.66 10.42 -10.10
N SER A 202 2.57 10.41 -11.43
CA SER A 202 3.67 10.85 -12.32
C SER A 202 4.15 12.27 -12.04
N SER A 203 3.28 13.14 -11.51
CA SER A 203 3.65 14.49 -11.08
C SER A 203 4.73 14.54 -10.00
N ALA A 204 4.98 13.44 -9.29
CA ALA A 204 6.08 13.37 -8.34
C ALA A 204 7.46 13.41 -9.04
N THR A 205 7.54 13.01 -10.31
CA THR A 205 8.82 12.97 -11.06
C THR A 205 9.31 14.33 -11.51
N ASP A 206 8.44 15.31 -11.64
CA ASP A 206 8.76 16.68 -12.10
C ASP A 206 8.50 17.77 -11.04
N SER A 207 8.12 17.39 -9.82
CA SER A 207 7.93 18.33 -8.71
C SER A 207 9.19 19.15 -8.44
N GLN A 208 8.99 20.40 -8.02
CA GLN A 208 10.04 21.40 -7.82
C GLN A 208 10.24 21.73 -6.33
N GLY A 209 11.22 22.60 -6.03
CA GLY A 209 11.47 23.08 -4.67
C GLY A 209 11.92 21.96 -3.73
N LYS A 210 11.39 21.92 -2.51
CA LYS A 210 11.75 20.95 -1.49
C LYS A 210 11.51 19.49 -1.90
N ASP A 211 10.51 19.24 -2.69
CA ASP A 211 10.20 17.90 -3.21
C ASP A 211 11.28 17.43 -4.18
N LYS A 212 11.83 18.35 -5.02
CA LYS A 212 13.00 18.09 -5.84
C LYS A 212 14.22 17.75 -4.99
N ASP A 213 14.46 18.51 -3.92
CA ASP A 213 15.61 18.27 -3.02
C ASP A 213 15.54 16.86 -2.37
N ILE A 214 14.34 16.44 -1.97
CA ILE A 214 14.12 15.09 -1.41
C ILE A 214 14.38 14.02 -2.48
N ARG A 215 13.86 14.21 -3.69
CA ARG A 215 14.08 13.29 -4.81
C ARG A 215 15.56 13.15 -5.15
N GLU A 216 16.27 14.26 -5.21
CA GLU A 216 17.71 14.28 -5.46
C GLU A 216 18.47 13.47 -4.42
N LYS A 217 18.19 13.71 -3.12
CA LYS A 217 18.81 12.94 -2.03
C LYS A 217 18.52 11.45 -2.12
N LEU A 218 17.28 11.07 -2.43
CA LEU A 218 16.92 9.66 -2.62
C LEU A 218 17.72 9.04 -3.79
N ILE A 219 17.81 9.72 -4.93
CA ILE A 219 18.56 9.23 -6.09
C ILE A 219 20.05 9.09 -5.76
N GLN A 220 20.61 10.04 -5.00
CA GLN A 220 22.01 10.03 -4.57
C GLN A 220 22.37 8.88 -3.63
N THR A 221 21.38 8.25 -2.97
CA THR A 221 21.63 7.02 -2.20
C THR A 221 22.04 5.84 -3.08
N GLY A 222 21.71 5.86 -4.37
CA GLY A 222 21.86 4.72 -5.27
C GLY A 222 20.83 3.59 -5.05
N HIS A 223 19.81 3.79 -4.20
CA HIS A 223 18.84 2.77 -3.83
C HIS A 223 17.59 2.73 -4.72
N VAL A 224 17.56 3.50 -5.81
CA VAL A 224 16.46 3.43 -6.80
C VAL A 224 16.85 2.41 -7.88
N ASP A 225 16.24 1.25 -7.84
CA ASP A 225 16.50 0.15 -8.77
C ASP A 225 15.70 0.26 -10.07
N VAL A 226 14.38 0.41 -9.93
CA VAL A 226 13.44 0.33 -11.06
C VAL A 226 12.43 1.45 -10.96
N MET A 227 12.20 2.08 -12.10
CA MET A 227 11.14 3.07 -12.26
C MET A 227 10.37 2.77 -13.55
N MET A 228 9.05 2.60 -13.43
CA MET A 228 8.17 2.29 -14.55
C MET A 228 7.09 3.34 -14.68
N SER A 229 6.80 3.76 -15.90
CA SER A 229 5.68 4.65 -16.20
C SER A 229 4.46 3.84 -16.58
N VAL A 230 3.33 4.11 -15.93
CA VAL A 230 2.02 3.52 -16.22
C VAL A 230 1.14 4.58 -16.85
N GLY A 231 0.57 4.24 -17.99
CA GLY A 231 -0.24 5.19 -18.80
C GLY A 231 -1.56 5.60 -18.13
N ASN A 232 -2.21 6.58 -18.74
CA ASN A 232 -3.51 7.08 -18.30
C ASN A 232 -4.59 5.98 -18.32
N ASN A 233 -5.63 6.16 -17.49
CA ASN A 233 -6.80 5.27 -17.43
C ASN A 233 -6.48 3.83 -17.01
N PHE A 234 -5.34 3.59 -16.36
CA PHE A 234 -5.03 2.28 -15.82
C PHE A 234 -5.86 1.97 -14.56
N PHE A 235 -6.15 2.98 -13.76
CA PHE A 235 -7.05 2.86 -12.61
C PHE A 235 -8.51 2.99 -13.02
N TYR A 236 -9.39 2.18 -12.44
CA TYR A 236 -10.84 2.19 -12.76
C TYR A 236 -11.54 3.52 -12.47
N THR A 237 -10.99 4.33 -11.57
CA THR A 237 -11.64 5.53 -11.03
C THR A 237 -10.85 6.81 -11.23
N LYS A 238 -9.64 6.74 -11.77
CA LYS A 238 -8.77 7.91 -12.02
C LYS A 238 -8.06 7.79 -13.37
N SER A 239 -8.00 8.89 -14.08
CA SER A 239 -7.27 9.02 -15.34
C SER A 239 -5.84 9.55 -15.16
N LEU A 240 -5.27 9.47 -13.95
CA LEU A 240 -3.92 9.97 -13.68
C LEU A 240 -2.87 8.94 -14.09
N PRO A 241 -1.80 9.36 -14.80
CA PRO A 241 -0.64 8.52 -15.03
C PRO A 241 0.17 8.34 -13.74
N CYS A 242 0.86 7.23 -13.60
CA CYS A 242 1.72 6.93 -12.44
C CYS A 242 2.98 6.14 -12.85
#